data_cb5037ed894da1afd2f42f7903f94ff3
#
_entry.id   cb5037ed894da1afd2f42f7903f94ff3
#
_cell.length_a   1.000
_cell.length_b   1.000
_cell.length_c   1.000
_cell.angle_alpha   90.00
_cell.angle_beta   90.00
_cell.angle_gamma   90.00
#
_symmetry.space_group_name_H-M   'P 1'
#
loop_
_entity.id
_entity.type
_entity.pdbx_description
1 polymer ?
#
loop_
_entity_poly.entity_id
_entity_poly.type
_entity_poly.pdbx_seq_one_letter_code
_entity_poly.pdbx_strand_id
1 'polypeptide(L)'
;MSTLVVRTIQTPDGSPVSFPNGIRIGTAIGAGTMNNIGTPGQQGFGVGIAPSLPTGFSKLYGTEDPTSDTYGNYQTTDGSVMCYIPAFYYKFGTGANGYALNVCDIKPFSYFEAVASAAAAGYALHRAFYNGGSVRPGFFVDKYLVSKNGTVASSVKNGVALASATRTLATTPYSSIGQTDNYRGSIGVAKTRGSSFHAKTIFQNSALALLSLAHASAATGSTYCAWYSATSTNYPKGCNNAALGDANDATIAYTSDGTTGVTGKTGSANFLAKTTHNGMNSGVADLNGLLWETTIGLTSDGTNYYLLNTSVDVNTITAGSTLATDAWGATGLAAMYTNIGATYGALTASNSNKPFGSAAQVLSEATSGTAWAMAGAGIPLATGTGGSNQFGNDYMLDYRPAEMCPLVGGNWSNSVYAGVWAVYCNNVAGTSSDDVGCRSACYL
;
A
#
# COMPACT_ATOMS: atom_id res chain seq x y z
N MET A 1 -17.65 27.54 30.52
CA MET A 1 -18.30 26.38 29.83
C MET A 1 -18.31 25.22 30.79
N SER A 2 -19.49 24.69 31.11
CA SER A 2 -19.60 23.51 31.96
C SER A 2 -19.36 22.26 31.11
N THR A 3 -18.41 21.43 31.51
CA THR A 3 -18.16 20.15 30.86
C THR A 3 -19.04 19.10 31.51
N LEU A 4 -19.93 18.46 30.74
CA LEU A 4 -20.68 17.29 31.19
C LEU A 4 -19.82 16.05 30.97
N VAL A 5 -19.41 15.37 32.02
CA VAL A 5 -18.73 14.08 31.93
C VAL A 5 -19.77 12.97 32.08
N VAL A 6 -20.10 12.30 30.97
CA VAL A 6 -20.97 11.12 30.99
C VAL A 6 -20.07 9.89 31.03
N ARG A 7 -20.13 9.10 32.11
CA ARG A 7 -19.33 7.87 32.27
C ARG A 7 -20.01 6.65 31.68
N THR A 8 -21.34 6.65 31.59
CA THR A 8 -22.10 5.53 31.03
C THR A 8 -23.45 6.06 30.55
N ILE A 9 -23.87 5.60 29.37
CA ILE A 9 -25.22 5.84 28.85
C ILE A 9 -25.89 4.46 28.78
N GLN A 10 -26.98 4.27 29.55
CA GLN A 10 -27.77 3.04 29.56
C GLN A 10 -29.25 3.39 29.45
N THR A 11 -30.02 2.50 28.84
CA THR A 11 -31.50 2.56 28.96
C THR A 11 -31.90 2.16 30.38
N PRO A 12 -33.10 2.56 30.84
CA PRO A 12 -33.59 2.20 32.18
C PRO A 12 -33.64 0.71 32.48
N ASP A 13 -33.72 -0.11 31.46
CA ASP A 13 -33.74 -1.60 31.51
C ASP A 13 -32.33 -2.22 31.32
N GLY A 14 -31.28 -1.41 31.19
CA GLY A 14 -29.92 -1.87 31.01
C GLY A 14 -29.57 -2.31 29.58
N SER A 15 -30.49 -2.19 28.63
CA SER A 15 -30.23 -2.54 27.22
C SER A 15 -29.26 -1.52 26.56
N PRO A 16 -28.51 -1.90 25.52
CA PRO A 16 -27.64 -0.98 24.80
C PRO A 16 -28.44 0.18 24.16
N VAL A 17 -27.98 1.41 24.36
CA VAL A 17 -28.54 2.57 23.68
C VAL A 17 -28.08 2.57 22.22
N SER A 18 -28.99 2.43 21.29
CA SER A 18 -28.72 2.55 19.86
C SER A 18 -28.82 4.02 19.43
N PHE A 19 -27.79 4.52 18.76
CA PHE A 19 -27.78 5.82 18.11
C PHE A 19 -27.83 5.62 16.60
N PRO A 20 -29.00 5.71 15.96
CA PRO A 20 -29.18 5.41 14.53
C PRO A 20 -28.23 6.19 13.60
N ASN A 21 -27.76 7.35 14.03
CA ASN A 21 -26.84 8.21 13.27
C ASN A 21 -25.43 8.29 13.90
N GLY A 22 -25.10 7.40 14.83
CA GLY A 22 -23.87 7.43 15.61
C GLY A 22 -23.79 8.61 16.59
N ILE A 23 -22.94 8.47 17.60
CA ILE A 23 -22.60 9.60 18.47
C ILE A 23 -21.50 10.39 17.75
N ARG A 24 -21.77 11.62 17.35
CA ARG A 24 -20.72 12.57 16.99
C ARG A 24 -20.10 13.08 18.31
N ILE A 25 -19.02 12.48 18.69
CA ILE A 25 -18.15 13.07 19.70
C ILE A 25 -17.44 14.22 18.99
N GLY A 26 -17.74 15.46 19.39
CA GLY A 26 -17.08 16.64 18.85
C GLY A 26 -15.56 16.48 18.98
N THR A 27 -14.82 17.17 18.12
CA THR A 27 -13.36 17.18 18.03
C THR A 27 -12.68 17.43 19.38
N ALA A 28 -12.70 16.44 20.26
CA ALA A 28 -11.72 16.34 21.30
C ALA A 28 -10.41 15.93 20.59
N ILE A 29 -9.37 16.73 20.76
CA ILE A 29 -7.99 16.31 20.59
C ILE A 29 -7.80 15.19 21.62
N GLY A 30 -8.13 13.97 21.24
CA GLY A 30 -8.19 12.79 22.11
C GLY A 30 -7.67 11.58 21.35
N ALA A 31 -7.37 10.52 22.06
CA ALA A 31 -6.89 9.25 21.50
C ALA A 31 -7.65 8.87 20.21
N GLY A 32 -6.93 8.41 19.21
CA GLY A 32 -7.51 7.98 17.92
C GLY A 32 -8.60 6.94 18.15
N THR A 33 -9.60 6.93 17.28
CA THR A 33 -10.68 5.94 17.33
C THR A 33 -10.19 4.59 16.83
N MET A 34 -10.45 3.53 17.59
CA MET A 34 -10.07 2.16 17.22
C MET A 34 -10.65 1.77 15.86
N ASN A 35 -9.82 1.14 15.04
CA ASN A 35 -10.16 0.64 13.71
C ASN A 35 -10.79 1.68 12.77
N ASN A 36 -10.33 2.91 12.84
CA ASN A 36 -10.79 4.01 12.00
C ASN A 36 -9.64 4.54 11.13
N ILE A 37 -9.88 4.67 9.83
CA ILE A 37 -8.91 5.17 8.84
C ILE A 37 -8.72 6.69 8.92
N GLY A 38 -9.54 7.40 9.66
CA GLY A 38 -9.54 8.86 9.73
C GLY A 38 -10.32 9.53 8.61
N THR A 39 -10.20 10.84 8.53
CA THR A 39 -10.87 11.67 7.51
C THR A 39 -9.83 12.21 6.53
N PRO A 40 -10.00 12.05 5.20
CA PRO A 40 -9.10 12.63 4.22
C PRO A 40 -8.87 14.12 4.43
N GLY A 41 -7.65 14.60 4.27
CA GLY A 41 -7.27 15.99 4.49
C GLY A 41 -7.06 16.37 5.96
N GLN A 42 -7.29 15.46 6.91
CA GLN A 42 -7.17 15.71 8.34
C GLN A 42 -6.04 14.91 8.98
N GLN A 43 -5.65 15.34 10.17
CA GLN A 43 -4.62 14.68 10.98
C GLN A 43 -4.98 13.22 11.30
N GLY A 44 -3.99 12.33 11.24
CA GLY A 44 -4.15 10.90 11.54
C GLY A 44 -4.79 10.07 10.43
N PHE A 45 -5.14 10.67 9.29
CA PHE A 45 -5.70 9.92 8.16
C PHE A 45 -4.71 8.88 7.59
N GLY A 46 -5.23 7.75 7.13
CA GLY A 46 -4.48 6.74 6.37
C GLY A 46 -3.78 5.67 7.21
N VAL A 47 -3.76 5.83 8.53
CA VAL A 47 -3.33 4.83 9.52
C VAL A 47 -4.29 4.84 10.70
N GLY A 48 -4.25 3.85 11.57
CA GLY A 48 -5.17 3.83 12.72
C GLY A 48 -4.79 2.84 13.81
N ILE A 49 -5.65 2.74 14.83
CA ILE A 49 -5.47 1.88 15.98
C ILE A 49 -6.01 0.49 15.66
N ALA A 50 -5.16 -0.53 15.74
CA ALA A 50 -5.56 -1.92 15.53
C ALA A 50 -6.50 -2.39 16.64
N PRO A 51 -7.60 -3.11 16.32
CA PRO A 51 -8.57 -3.60 17.31
C PRO A 51 -7.99 -4.70 18.19
N SER A 52 -6.96 -5.39 17.73
CA SER A 52 -6.18 -6.38 18.48
C SER A 52 -4.75 -6.41 17.95
N LEU A 53 -3.86 -7.08 18.66
CA LEU A 53 -2.47 -7.22 18.22
C LEU A 53 -2.14 -8.70 18.01
N PRO A 54 -1.49 -9.06 16.88
CA PRO A 54 -0.91 -10.38 16.72
C PRO A 54 0.19 -10.64 17.77
N THR A 55 0.44 -11.90 18.08
CA THR A 55 1.55 -12.27 18.97
C THR A 55 2.87 -11.67 18.45
N GLY A 56 3.63 -11.08 19.35
CA GLY A 56 4.91 -10.43 19.03
C GLY A 56 4.80 -8.97 18.59
N PHE A 57 3.60 -8.39 18.54
CA PHE A 57 3.40 -6.97 18.28
C PHE A 57 3.23 -6.20 19.59
N SER A 58 3.76 -4.98 19.61
CA SER A 58 3.58 -4.02 20.70
C SER A 58 3.30 -2.62 20.14
N LYS A 59 2.59 -1.80 20.93
CA LYS A 59 2.40 -0.38 20.62
C LYS A 59 3.72 0.37 20.82
N LEU A 60 4.01 1.32 19.95
CA LEU A 60 5.02 2.34 20.20
C LEU A 60 4.43 3.45 21.09
N TYR A 61 5.29 4.25 21.69
CA TYR A 61 4.83 5.48 22.34
C TYR A 61 4.16 6.38 21.29
N GLY A 62 2.95 6.85 21.56
CA GLY A 62 2.17 7.68 20.64
C GLY A 62 1.33 6.92 19.60
N THR A 63 1.32 5.57 19.59
CA THR A 63 0.49 4.77 18.65
C THR A 63 -0.99 5.16 18.66
N GLU A 64 -1.53 5.61 19.79
CA GLU A 64 -2.95 5.95 19.94
C GLU A 64 -3.23 7.46 19.85
N ASP A 65 -2.21 8.27 19.69
CA ASP A 65 -2.32 9.73 19.56
C ASP A 65 -2.22 10.15 18.09
N PRO A 66 -3.30 10.63 17.48
CA PRO A 66 -3.31 11.03 16.06
C PRO A 66 -2.37 12.21 15.75
N THR A 67 -1.86 12.91 16.76
CA THR A 67 -0.87 13.98 16.59
C THR A 67 0.56 13.47 16.58
N SER A 68 0.77 12.19 16.93
CA SER A 68 2.09 11.59 17.04
C SER A 68 2.62 11.10 15.69
N ASP A 69 3.93 11.23 15.48
CA ASP A 69 4.66 10.64 14.35
C ASP A 69 4.60 9.11 14.31
N THR A 70 4.17 8.49 15.40
CA THR A 70 4.01 7.04 15.55
C THR A 70 2.55 6.61 15.62
N TYR A 71 1.60 7.48 15.34
CA TYR A 71 0.18 7.13 15.29
C TYR A 71 -0.07 5.93 14.37
N GLY A 72 -0.79 4.91 14.85
CA GLY A 72 -1.05 3.70 14.09
C GLY A 72 0.19 2.86 13.76
N ASN A 73 1.34 3.12 14.39
CA ASN A 73 2.56 2.35 14.20
C ASN A 73 2.76 1.38 15.36
N TYR A 74 3.28 0.21 15.03
CA TYR A 74 3.52 -0.90 15.94
C TYR A 74 4.91 -1.47 15.72
N GLN A 75 5.48 -2.07 16.76
CA GLN A 75 6.78 -2.71 16.68
C GLN A 75 6.64 -4.22 16.88
N THR A 76 7.35 -4.99 16.09
CA THR A 76 7.46 -6.45 16.26
C THR A 76 8.73 -6.81 17.04
N THR A 77 8.81 -8.05 17.52
CA THR A 77 9.93 -8.54 18.36
C THR A 77 11.29 -8.45 17.70
N ASP A 78 11.35 -8.45 16.37
CA ASP A 78 12.57 -8.24 15.58
C ASP A 78 12.94 -6.75 15.41
N GLY A 79 12.20 -5.84 16.04
CA GLY A 79 12.40 -4.40 15.96
C GLY A 79 11.78 -3.72 14.74
N SER A 80 11.09 -4.45 13.87
CA SER A 80 10.41 -3.88 12.71
C SER A 80 9.29 -2.93 13.12
N VAL A 81 9.16 -1.82 12.41
CA VAL A 81 8.02 -0.90 12.53
C VAL A 81 7.03 -1.17 11.42
N MET A 82 5.78 -1.37 11.79
CA MET A 82 4.67 -1.59 10.86
C MET A 82 3.57 -0.56 11.08
N CYS A 83 2.97 -0.10 9.99
CA CYS A 83 1.77 0.73 10.01
C CYS A 83 0.54 -0.15 9.96
N TYR A 84 -0.45 0.11 10.79
CA TYR A 84 -1.78 -0.51 10.68
C TYR A 84 -2.67 0.34 9.78
N ILE A 85 -3.21 -0.30 8.76
CA ILE A 85 -4.15 0.30 7.79
C ILE A 85 -5.54 -0.28 8.07
N PRO A 86 -6.44 0.47 8.72
CA PRO A 86 -7.83 0.07 8.94
C PRO A 86 -8.59 -0.14 7.64
N ALA A 87 -9.53 -1.07 7.65
CA ALA A 87 -10.41 -1.29 6.52
C ALA A 87 -11.25 -0.06 6.20
N PHE A 88 -11.44 0.20 4.90
CA PHE A 88 -12.20 1.34 4.41
C PHE A 88 -13.00 1.00 3.17
N TYR A 89 -14.09 1.75 2.99
CA TYR A 89 -14.82 1.82 1.75
C TYR A 89 -14.35 3.02 0.93
N TYR A 90 -14.39 2.88 -0.38
CA TYR A 90 -14.06 3.97 -1.29
C TYR A 90 -15.13 4.13 -2.37
N LYS A 91 -15.26 5.35 -2.88
CA LYS A 91 -16.04 5.69 -4.07
C LYS A 91 -15.19 6.58 -4.96
N PHE A 92 -14.93 6.10 -6.16
CA PHE A 92 -14.11 6.80 -7.12
C PHE A 92 -14.99 7.67 -8.02
N GLY A 93 -14.67 8.97 -8.16
CA GLY A 93 -15.47 9.91 -8.91
C GLY A 93 -15.41 9.68 -10.42
N THR A 94 -16.56 9.72 -11.06
CA THR A 94 -16.71 9.59 -12.52
C THR A 94 -17.18 10.89 -13.18
N GLY A 95 -17.39 11.95 -12.40
CA GLY A 95 -18.04 13.18 -12.85
C GLY A 95 -19.57 13.06 -12.91
N ALA A 96 -20.11 11.85 -13.00
CA ALA A 96 -21.55 11.59 -13.09
C ALA A 96 -22.17 11.04 -11.81
N ASN A 97 -21.38 10.42 -10.92
CA ASN A 97 -21.84 9.73 -9.72
C ASN A 97 -21.87 10.60 -8.45
N GLY A 98 -21.87 11.92 -8.60
CA GLY A 98 -21.89 12.89 -7.49
C GLY A 98 -20.50 13.32 -6.98
N TYR A 99 -19.42 12.76 -7.53
CA TYR A 99 -18.05 13.18 -7.28
C TYR A 99 -17.38 13.63 -8.56
N ALA A 100 -16.56 14.66 -8.46
CA ALA A 100 -15.73 15.10 -9.59
C ALA A 100 -14.81 13.96 -10.06
N LEU A 101 -14.44 14.02 -11.31
CA LEU A 101 -13.58 13.03 -11.94
C LEU A 101 -12.30 12.83 -11.15
N ASN A 102 -11.92 11.58 -10.93
CA ASN A 102 -10.72 11.17 -10.20
C ASN A 102 -10.61 11.63 -8.73
N VAL A 103 -11.69 12.16 -8.16
CA VAL A 103 -11.79 12.33 -6.71
C VAL A 103 -12.05 10.97 -6.07
N CYS A 104 -11.41 10.69 -4.95
CA CYS A 104 -11.65 9.49 -4.17
C CYS A 104 -12.22 9.88 -2.81
N ASP A 105 -13.46 9.48 -2.53
CA ASP A 105 -14.05 9.59 -1.21
C ASP A 105 -13.84 8.30 -0.42
N ILE A 106 -13.40 8.43 0.82
CA ILE A 106 -13.09 7.33 1.74
C ILE A 106 -14.05 7.39 2.93
N LYS A 107 -14.62 6.23 3.28
CA LYS A 107 -15.41 6.05 4.50
C LYS A 107 -14.80 4.95 5.36
N PRO A 108 -14.72 5.12 6.69
CA PRO A 108 -14.28 4.07 7.58
C PRO A 108 -15.20 2.84 7.48
N PHE A 109 -14.64 1.67 7.78
CA PHE A 109 -15.37 0.40 7.68
C PHE A 109 -16.67 0.39 8.51
N SER A 110 -16.70 1.09 9.64
CA SER A 110 -17.89 1.23 10.49
C SER A 110 -18.96 2.18 9.95
N TYR A 111 -18.74 2.85 8.80
CA TYR A 111 -19.68 3.83 8.27
C TYR A 111 -20.97 3.19 7.73
N PHE A 112 -20.87 2.00 7.18
CA PHE A 112 -22.01 1.22 6.67
C PHE A 112 -22.23 -0.02 7.56
N GLU A 113 -23.50 -0.42 7.71
CA GLU A 113 -23.84 -1.60 8.50
C GLU A 113 -23.36 -2.91 7.85
N ALA A 114 -23.26 -2.92 6.52
CA ALA A 114 -22.82 -4.09 5.75
C ALA A 114 -22.18 -3.66 4.42
N VAL A 115 -21.37 -4.56 3.83
CA VAL A 115 -20.78 -4.37 2.49
C VAL A 115 -21.88 -4.16 1.42
N ALA A 116 -23.02 -4.84 1.55
CA ALA A 116 -24.15 -4.67 0.63
C ALA A 116 -24.77 -3.26 0.71
N SER A 117 -24.87 -2.69 1.91
CA SER A 117 -25.36 -1.32 2.10
C SER A 117 -24.40 -0.29 1.51
N ALA A 118 -23.09 -0.52 1.66
CA ALA A 118 -22.07 0.30 1.03
C ALA A 118 -22.17 0.23 -0.50
N ALA A 119 -22.30 -0.98 -1.06
CA ALA A 119 -22.45 -1.20 -2.50
C ALA A 119 -23.69 -0.49 -3.07
N ALA A 120 -24.83 -0.54 -2.37
CA ALA A 120 -26.06 0.17 -2.76
C ALA A 120 -25.86 1.70 -2.78
N ALA A 121 -24.94 2.23 -1.97
CA ALA A 121 -24.54 3.65 -1.97
C ALA A 121 -23.40 3.97 -2.98
N GLY A 122 -22.97 2.98 -3.76
CA GLY A 122 -21.88 3.12 -4.74
C GLY A 122 -20.47 3.09 -4.12
N TYR A 123 -20.34 2.56 -2.90
CA TYR A 123 -19.03 2.39 -2.24
C TYR A 123 -18.60 0.94 -2.30
N ALA A 124 -17.33 0.72 -2.61
CA ALA A 124 -16.70 -0.60 -2.58
C ALA A 124 -15.84 -0.75 -1.33
N LEU A 125 -15.90 -1.91 -0.66
CA LEU A 125 -14.85 -2.29 0.28
C LEU A 125 -13.59 -2.62 -0.52
N HIS A 126 -12.45 -2.02 -0.15
CA HIS A 126 -11.22 -2.23 -0.90
C HIS A 126 -10.77 -3.69 -0.87
N ARG A 127 -10.29 -4.20 -2.01
CA ARG A 127 -9.89 -5.61 -2.18
C ARG A 127 -8.83 -6.06 -1.18
N ALA A 128 -7.96 -5.15 -0.72
CA ALA A 128 -6.92 -5.44 0.27
C ALA A 128 -7.46 -5.97 1.60
N PHE A 129 -8.75 -5.82 1.89
CA PHE A 129 -9.35 -6.26 3.15
C PHE A 129 -10.05 -7.62 3.06
N TYR A 130 -9.83 -8.35 1.97
CA TYR A 130 -10.29 -9.73 1.84
C TYR A 130 -9.11 -10.69 1.88
N ASN A 131 -9.14 -11.65 2.80
CA ASN A 131 -8.14 -12.70 2.93
C ASN A 131 -8.76 -13.96 3.50
N GLY A 132 -8.50 -15.12 2.88
CA GLY A 132 -9.01 -16.41 3.34
C GLY A 132 -10.55 -16.49 3.34
N GLY A 133 -11.22 -15.87 2.36
CA GLY A 133 -12.68 -15.86 2.25
C GLY A 133 -13.40 -14.93 3.23
N SER A 134 -12.66 -14.17 4.03
CA SER A 134 -13.21 -13.31 5.08
C SER A 134 -12.78 -11.86 4.91
N VAL A 135 -13.64 -10.94 5.36
CA VAL A 135 -13.28 -9.53 5.51
C VAL A 135 -12.40 -9.37 6.74
N ARG A 136 -11.30 -8.66 6.60
CA ARG A 136 -10.35 -8.33 7.66
C ARG A 136 -10.56 -6.89 8.11
N PRO A 137 -10.42 -6.59 9.42
CA PRO A 137 -10.59 -5.23 9.92
C PRO A 137 -9.51 -4.26 9.45
N GLY A 138 -8.41 -4.78 8.92
CA GLY A 138 -7.26 -4.05 8.41
C GLY A 138 -6.08 -4.97 8.18
N PHE A 139 -4.94 -4.39 7.84
CA PHE A 139 -3.67 -5.10 7.73
C PHE A 139 -2.52 -4.26 8.29
N PHE A 140 -1.47 -4.93 8.72
CA PHE A 140 -0.18 -4.32 9.00
C PHE A 140 0.69 -4.39 7.76
N VAL A 141 1.44 -3.35 7.49
CA VAL A 141 2.45 -3.30 6.42
C VAL A 141 3.71 -2.62 6.95
N ASP A 142 4.85 -3.10 6.52
CA ASP A 142 6.14 -2.54 6.88
C ASP A 142 6.20 -1.04 6.57
N LYS A 143 6.59 -0.25 7.56
CA LYS A 143 6.74 1.20 7.39
C LYS A 143 7.89 1.53 6.45
N TYR A 144 8.97 0.78 6.52
CA TYR A 144 10.20 0.93 5.75
C TYR A 144 10.44 -0.29 4.88
N LEU A 145 11.25 -0.14 3.83
CA LEU A 145 11.76 -1.30 3.11
C LEU A 145 12.55 -2.19 4.07
N VAL A 146 12.48 -3.50 3.89
CA VAL A 146 13.15 -4.43 4.79
C VAL A 146 14.67 -4.37 4.64
N SER A 147 15.35 -4.51 5.76
CA SER A 147 16.82 -4.52 5.89
C SER A 147 17.28 -5.78 6.60
N LYS A 148 18.53 -6.17 6.41
CA LYS A 148 19.09 -7.34 7.09
C LYS A 148 19.24 -7.09 8.60
N ASN A 149 18.69 -7.99 9.40
CA ASN A 149 18.85 -8.05 10.85
C ASN A 149 19.16 -9.51 11.26
N GLY A 150 20.45 -9.87 11.31
CA GLY A 150 20.86 -11.25 11.45
C GLY A 150 20.38 -12.10 10.27
N THR A 151 19.50 -13.06 10.52
CA THR A 151 18.84 -13.89 9.50
C THR A 151 17.40 -13.46 9.19
N VAL A 152 16.94 -12.36 9.78
CA VAL A 152 15.59 -11.84 9.64
C VAL A 152 15.61 -10.58 8.78
N ALA A 153 14.58 -10.38 7.98
CA ALA A 153 14.35 -9.15 7.25
C ALA A 153 13.46 -8.21 8.09
N SER A 154 14.03 -7.12 8.60
CA SER A 154 13.36 -6.19 9.50
C SER A 154 13.10 -4.84 8.86
N SER A 155 11.91 -4.26 9.10
CA SER A 155 11.52 -2.92 8.67
C SER A 155 12.00 -1.88 9.68
N VAL A 156 13.22 -1.38 9.51
CA VAL A 156 13.84 -0.45 10.45
C VAL A 156 14.25 0.86 9.78
N LYS A 157 14.09 1.97 10.50
CA LYS A 157 14.53 3.28 10.02
C LYS A 157 16.03 3.32 9.85
N ASN A 158 16.51 3.97 8.79
CA ASN A 158 17.92 4.07 8.41
C ASN A 158 18.57 2.72 8.07
N GLY A 159 17.79 1.69 7.75
CA GLY A 159 18.32 0.43 7.27
C GLY A 159 18.85 0.52 5.84
N VAL A 160 19.76 -0.40 5.49
CA VAL A 160 20.17 -0.64 4.10
C VAL A 160 19.20 -1.66 3.51
N ALA A 161 18.38 -1.24 2.58
CA ALA A 161 17.32 -2.09 2.06
C ALA A 161 17.87 -3.33 1.35
N LEU A 162 17.26 -4.49 1.62
CA LEU A 162 17.54 -5.74 0.93
C LEU A 162 17.02 -5.69 -0.51
N ALA A 163 17.76 -6.26 -1.44
CA ALA A 163 17.37 -6.42 -2.84
C ALA A 163 17.49 -7.88 -3.28
N SER A 164 16.83 -8.25 -4.37
CA SER A 164 16.86 -9.63 -4.86
C SER A 164 18.22 -10.04 -5.42
N ALA A 165 19.04 -9.09 -5.88
CA ALA A 165 20.44 -9.30 -6.23
C ALA A 165 21.40 -8.44 -5.42
N THR A 166 22.69 -8.75 -5.51
CA THR A 166 23.75 -7.99 -4.81
C THR A 166 23.90 -6.62 -5.45
N ARG A 167 23.82 -5.57 -4.61
CA ARG A 167 24.37 -4.25 -4.90
C ARG A 167 25.83 -4.23 -4.49
N THR A 168 26.40 -3.10 -4.13
CA THR A 168 27.81 -3.02 -3.73
C THR A 168 28.14 -3.78 -2.44
N LEU A 169 27.20 -3.82 -1.48
CA LEU A 169 27.41 -4.46 -0.18
C LEU A 169 26.93 -5.90 -0.17
N ALA A 170 27.76 -6.82 0.33
CA ALA A 170 27.42 -8.24 0.45
C ALA A 170 26.21 -8.52 1.40
N THR A 171 25.78 -7.54 2.18
CA THR A 171 24.62 -7.62 3.08
C THR A 171 23.32 -7.23 2.42
N THR A 172 23.33 -6.74 1.17
CA THR A 172 22.14 -6.25 0.49
C THR A 172 21.32 -7.31 -0.22
N PRO A 173 21.85 -8.45 -0.73
CA PRO A 173 21.02 -9.40 -1.46
C PRO A 173 20.18 -10.27 -0.53
N TYR A 174 19.05 -10.75 -1.02
CA TYR A 174 18.21 -11.72 -0.32
C TYR A 174 18.98 -12.98 0.08
N SER A 175 19.98 -13.38 -0.72
CA SER A 175 20.85 -14.51 -0.40
C SER A 175 21.63 -14.33 0.89
N SER A 176 21.85 -13.11 1.36
CA SER A 176 22.50 -12.82 2.64
C SER A 176 21.67 -13.25 3.85
N ILE A 177 20.39 -13.57 3.67
CA ILE A 177 19.47 -14.13 4.65
C ILE A 177 18.83 -15.44 4.15
N GLY A 178 19.45 -16.11 3.17
CA GLY A 178 19.04 -17.43 2.69
C GLY A 178 17.85 -17.41 1.73
N GLN A 179 17.54 -16.26 1.09
CA GLN A 179 16.44 -16.13 0.13
C GLN A 179 16.99 -15.90 -1.30
N THR A 180 16.13 -16.03 -2.31
CA THR A 180 16.52 -15.97 -3.72
C THR A 180 15.77 -14.87 -4.47
N ASP A 181 15.65 -14.93 -5.76
CA ASP A 181 14.97 -14.10 -6.77
C ASP A 181 13.84 -13.12 -6.33
N ASN A 182 13.25 -12.41 -7.28
CA ASN A 182 12.22 -11.39 -6.98
C ASN A 182 10.99 -11.98 -6.27
N TYR A 183 10.35 -12.98 -6.89
CA TYR A 183 9.07 -13.48 -6.40
C TYR A 183 9.23 -14.38 -5.17
N ARG A 184 9.96 -15.49 -5.31
CA ARG A 184 10.17 -16.44 -4.21
C ARG A 184 10.96 -15.83 -3.07
N GLY A 185 11.95 -14.98 -3.41
CA GLY A 185 12.74 -14.25 -2.44
C GLY A 185 11.90 -13.31 -1.59
N SER A 186 10.99 -12.54 -2.20
CA SER A 186 10.13 -11.64 -1.43
C SER A 186 9.19 -12.38 -0.48
N ILE A 187 8.65 -13.54 -0.90
CA ILE A 187 7.84 -14.41 -0.03
C ILE A 187 8.70 -14.96 1.11
N GLY A 188 9.88 -15.50 0.78
CA GLY A 188 10.81 -16.04 1.77
C GLY A 188 11.30 -14.99 2.76
N VAL A 189 11.62 -13.79 2.29
CA VAL A 189 12.00 -12.62 3.09
C VAL A 189 10.92 -12.31 4.14
N ALA A 190 9.67 -12.23 3.73
CA ALA A 190 8.56 -12.02 4.67
C ALA A 190 8.45 -13.15 5.69
N LYS A 191 8.62 -14.42 5.27
CA LYS A 191 8.54 -15.61 6.13
C LYS A 191 9.69 -15.71 7.14
N THR A 192 10.79 -14.98 6.98
CA THR A 192 11.85 -14.91 8.02
C THR A 192 11.33 -14.37 9.36
N ARG A 193 10.20 -13.63 9.35
CA ARG A 193 9.56 -13.06 10.55
C ARG A 193 8.46 -13.94 11.14
N GLY A 194 8.13 -15.04 10.49
CA GLY A 194 7.11 -16.00 10.94
C GLY A 194 6.05 -16.30 9.89
N SER A 195 5.25 -17.34 10.13
CA SER A 195 4.25 -17.85 9.17
C SER A 195 3.11 -16.86 8.88
N SER A 196 2.78 -15.98 9.80
CA SER A 196 1.73 -14.97 9.64
C SER A 196 2.12 -13.79 8.75
N PHE A 197 3.40 -13.66 8.38
CA PHE A 197 3.86 -12.63 7.46
C PHE A 197 3.82 -13.12 6.02
N HIS A 198 3.50 -12.22 5.11
CA HIS A 198 3.51 -12.44 3.66
C HIS A 198 4.13 -11.26 2.93
N ALA A 199 4.58 -11.47 1.70
CA ALA A 199 4.99 -10.37 0.83
C ALA A 199 3.79 -9.44 0.58
N LYS A 200 4.02 -8.14 0.59
CA LYS A 200 2.97 -7.14 0.31
C LYS A 200 2.23 -7.50 -0.99
N THR A 201 0.91 -7.51 -0.95
CA THR A 201 0.09 -7.74 -2.15
C THR A 201 -0.03 -6.46 -2.98
N ILE A 202 -0.29 -6.60 -4.28
CA ILE A 202 -0.61 -5.47 -5.15
C ILE A 202 -1.85 -4.72 -4.64
N PHE A 203 -2.80 -5.43 -4.01
CA PHE A 203 -4.00 -4.82 -3.40
C PHE A 203 -3.64 -3.94 -2.20
N GLN A 204 -2.72 -4.37 -1.35
CA GLN A 204 -2.25 -3.57 -0.21
C GLN A 204 -1.50 -2.33 -0.67
N ASN A 205 -0.69 -2.44 -1.74
CA ASN A 205 -0.07 -1.27 -2.37
C ASN A 205 -1.10 -0.30 -2.94
N SER A 206 -2.07 -0.81 -3.68
CA SER A 206 -3.15 -0.01 -4.25
C SER A 206 -3.99 0.69 -3.17
N ALA A 207 -4.19 0.05 -2.01
CA ALA A 207 -4.85 0.71 -0.88
C ALA A 207 -4.08 1.96 -0.42
N LEU A 208 -2.76 1.88 -0.31
CA LEU A 208 -1.92 3.04 0.03
C LEU A 208 -2.00 4.14 -1.04
N ALA A 209 -1.97 3.75 -2.32
CA ALA A 209 -2.10 4.67 -3.44
C ALA A 209 -3.46 5.39 -3.43
N LEU A 210 -4.54 4.66 -3.17
CA LEU A 210 -5.90 5.22 -3.10
C LEU A 210 -6.08 6.16 -1.90
N LEU A 211 -5.49 5.82 -0.74
CA LEU A 211 -5.45 6.72 0.41
C LEU A 211 -4.69 8.01 0.10
N SER A 212 -3.56 7.92 -0.61
CA SER A 212 -2.82 9.10 -1.07
C SER A 212 -3.68 10.00 -1.96
N LEU A 213 -4.42 9.42 -2.91
CA LEU A 213 -5.33 10.16 -3.78
C LEU A 213 -6.47 10.82 -3.00
N ALA A 214 -7.10 10.10 -2.08
CA ALA A 214 -8.17 10.64 -1.26
C ALA A 214 -7.67 11.82 -0.39
N HIS A 215 -6.47 11.67 0.16
CA HIS A 215 -5.85 12.73 0.97
C HIS A 215 -5.50 13.96 0.12
N ALA A 216 -4.93 13.74 -1.07
CA ALA A 216 -4.64 14.79 -2.03
C ALA A 216 -5.89 15.56 -2.46
N SER A 217 -6.99 14.83 -2.71
CA SER A 217 -8.26 15.42 -3.15
C SER A 217 -8.93 16.29 -2.08
N ALA A 218 -8.70 15.97 -0.81
CA ALA A 218 -9.35 16.63 0.34
C ALA A 218 -8.47 17.66 1.04
N ALA A 219 -7.15 17.59 0.90
CA ALA A 219 -6.22 18.50 1.57
C ALA A 219 -6.35 19.92 1.01
N THR A 220 -6.30 20.90 1.92
CA THR A 220 -6.34 22.33 1.60
C THR A 220 -5.03 23.04 1.91
N GLY A 221 -4.03 22.30 2.42
CA GLY A 221 -2.72 22.84 2.77
C GLY A 221 -1.78 21.74 3.26
N SER A 222 -0.54 22.11 3.53
CA SER A 222 0.53 21.19 3.91
C SER A 222 0.56 20.79 5.39
N THR A 223 -0.38 21.28 6.21
CA THR A 223 -0.37 21.04 7.66
C THR A 223 -0.47 19.55 8.01
N TYR A 224 -1.34 18.81 7.32
CA TYR A 224 -1.53 17.36 7.51
C TYR A 224 -1.21 16.56 6.26
N CYS A 225 -0.59 17.19 5.25
CA CYS A 225 -0.31 16.61 3.95
C CYS A 225 0.97 17.27 3.41
N ALA A 226 2.14 16.83 3.90
CA ALA A 226 3.43 17.50 3.69
C ALA A 226 3.78 17.68 2.20
N TRP A 227 3.27 16.83 1.31
CA TRP A 227 3.47 16.93 -0.15
C TRP A 227 2.34 17.69 -0.87
N TYR A 228 1.43 18.36 -0.13
CA TYR A 228 0.37 19.17 -0.74
C TYR A 228 0.94 20.28 -1.62
N SER A 229 0.33 20.48 -2.78
CA SER A 229 0.53 21.64 -3.64
C SER A 229 -0.81 22.06 -4.25
N ALA A 230 -1.10 23.36 -4.27
CA ALA A 230 -2.32 23.88 -4.87
C ALA A 230 -2.29 23.84 -6.41
N THR A 231 -1.13 23.66 -7.02
CA THR A 231 -0.92 23.85 -8.47
C THR A 231 -0.34 22.63 -9.17
N SER A 232 0.09 21.62 -8.42
CA SER A 232 0.71 20.43 -9.00
C SER A 232 0.20 19.17 -8.33
N THR A 233 0.68 18.03 -8.77
CA THR A 233 0.28 16.73 -8.24
C THR A 233 0.74 16.53 -6.81
N ASN A 234 -0.14 16.01 -5.99
CA ASN A 234 -0.01 15.95 -4.55
C ASN A 234 -0.01 14.51 -4.07
N TYR A 235 1.12 13.83 -4.03
CA TYR A 235 1.38 12.58 -3.31
C TYR A 235 2.82 12.15 -3.51
N PRO A 236 3.31 11.12 -2.75
CA PRO A 236 4.68 10.67 -2.87
C PRO A 236 4.96 10.22 -4.31
N LYS A 237 5.85 10.92 -4.97
CA LYS A 237 6.21 10.66 -6.36
C LYS A 237 7.58 11.23 -6.68
N GLY A 238 8.16 10.69 -7.74
CA GLY A 238 9.51 11.00 -8.12
C GLY A 238 10.48 10.32 -7.17
N CYS A 239 11.66 10.15 -7.58
CA CYS A 239 12.73 9.58 -6.80
C CYS A 239 13.96 10.44 -6.97
N ASN A 240 15.02 10.02 -6.35
CA ASN A 240 16.28 10.71 -6.36
C ASN A 240 17.00 10.78 -7.73
N ASN A 241 16.44 10.24 -8.81
CA ASN A 241 16.98 10.32 -10.18
C ASN A 241 18.49 10.05 -10.23
N ALA A 242 18.91 8.92 -9.64
CA ALA A 242 20.32 8.55 -9.44
C ALA A 242 21.13 9.58 -8.60
N ALA A 243 20.47 10.23 -7.65
CA ALA A 243 21.07 11.11 -6.65
C ALA A 243 20.37 10.92 -5.30
N LEU A 244 20.94 11.42 -4.20
CA LEU A 244 20.36 11.32 -2.85
C LEU A 244 19.32 12.42 -2.59
N GLY A 245 18.40 12.63 -3.54
CA GLY A 245 17.35 13.63 -3.47
C GLY A 245 16.07 13.14 -4.11
N ASP A 246 15.12 14.04 -4.33
CA ASP A 246 13.88 13.78 -5.05
C ASP A 246 13.83 14.64 -6.31
N ALA A 247 13.45 14.05 -7.44
CA ALA A 247 13.42 14.75 -8.73
C ALA A 247 12.33 15.82 -8.81
N ASN A 248 11.28 15.71 -8.02
CA ASN A 248 10.16 16.65 -8.00
C ASN A 248 10.19 17.60 -6.79
N ASP A 249 11.06 17.36 -5.81
CA ASP A 249 11.17 18.18 -4.62
C ASP A 249 12.62 18.28 -4.12
N ALA A 250 13.33 19.33 -4.51
CA ALA A 250 14.71 19.55 -4.15
C ALA A 250 14.95 19.74 -2.63
N THR A 251 13.90 19.84 -1.83
CA THR A 251 14.03 19.91 -0.36
C THR A 251 14.22 18.54 0.30
N ILE A 252 13.97 17.45 -0.43
CA ILE A 252 14.14 16.09 0.08
C ILE A 252 15.57 15.63 -0.17
N ALA A 253 16.21 15.13 0.88
CA ALA A 253 17.53 14.53 0.82
C ALA A 253 17.57 13.26 1.66
N TYR A 254 18.27 12.24 1.16
CA TYR A 254 18.47 10.95 1.82
C TYR A 254 19.90 10.79 2.32
N THR A 255 20.07 9.99 3.36
CA THR A 255 21.39 9.49 3.75
C THR A 255 21.76 8.32 2.84
N SER A 256 22.95 8.36 2.24
CA SER A 256 23.46 7.25 1.41
C SER A 256 23.44 5.92 2.16
N ASP A 257 23.02 4.86 1.50
CA ASP A 257 23.08 3.50 2.04
C ASP A 257 24.47 2.85 1.89
N GLY A 258 25.41 3.55 1.25
CA GLY A 258 26.78 3.07 1.04
C GLY A 258 26.94 2.10 -0.12
N THR A 259 25.87 1.85 -0.91
CA THR A 259 25.92 1.04 -2.13
C THR A 259 26.37 1.89 -3.31
N THR A 260 25.82 1.79 -4.47
CA THR A 260 26.23 2.48 -5.71
C THR A 260 26.31 4.01 -5.63
N GLY A 261 26.18 4.60 -4.45
CA GLY A 261 26.30 6.03 -4.20
C GLY A 261 25.03 6.84 -4.46
N VAL A 262 23.98 6.21 -4.93
CA VAL A 262 22.76 6.89 -5.39
C VAL A 262 21.50 6.41 -4.67
N THR A 263 21.59 5.35 -3.86
CA THR A 263 20.46 4.82 -3.11
C THR A 263 20.48 5.31 -1.67
N GLY A 264 19.34 5.76 -1.18
CA GLY A 264 19.18 6.19 0.21
C GLY A 264 18.89 5.02 1.15
N LYS A 265 19.28 5.18 2.42
CA LYS A 265 18.77 4.32 3.49
C LYS A 265 17.27 4.49 3.61
N THR A 266 16.56 3.38 3.87
CA THR A 266 15.10 3.43 4.05
C THR A 266 14.72 4.28 5.25
N GLY A 267 13.70 5.15 5.09
CA GLY A 267 13.24 6.07 6.13
C GLY A 267 14.23 7.17 6.50
N SER A 268 15.26 7.42 5.71
CA SER A 268 16.31 8.42 6.01
C SER A 268 16.02 9.81 5.44
N ALA A 269 14.95 9.99 4.69
CA ALA A 269 14.59 11.28 4.15
C ALA A 269 14.48 12.34 5.27
N ASN A 270 15.12 13.50 5.10
CA ASN A 270 15.07 14.60 6.06
C ASN A 270 13.63 15.12 6.29
N PHE A 271 12.76 15.03 5.28
CA PHE A 271 11.33 15.30 5.35
C PHE A 271 10.55 14.00 5.09
N LEU A 272 10.60 13.06 6.05
CA LEU A 272 9.99 11.73 5.91
C LEU A 272 8.52 11.79 5.48
N ALA A 273 7.73 12.71 6.03
CA ALA A 273 6.32 12.88 5.71
C ALA A 273 6.06 13.09 4.21
N LYS A 274 6.98 13.68 3.46
CA LYS A 274 6.87 13.85 2.01
C LYS A 274 7.03 12.56 1.20
N THR A 275 7.50 11.51 1.83
CA THR A 275 7.71 10.18 1.20
C THR A 275 6.60 9.19 1.54
N THR A 276 5.65 9.57 2.41
CA THR A 276 4.62 8.67 2.95
C THR A 276 3.30 8.78 2.21
N HIS A 277 2.50 7.70 2.22
CA HIS A 277 1.18 7.67 1.56
C HIS A 277 0.18 8.69 2.10
N ASN A 278 0.35 9.17 3.32
CA ASN A 278 -0.58 10.10 3.97
C ASN A 278 0.02 11.49 4.25
N GLY A 279 1.22 11.79 3.75
CA GLY A 279 1.84 13.09 3.96
C GLY A 279 2.18 13.41 5.42
N MET A 280 2.23 12.40 6.30
CA MET A 280 2.57 12.53 7.72
C MET A 280 3.65 11.51 8.10
N ASN A 281 4.42 11.78 9.15
CA ASN A 281 5.48 10.87 9.61
C ASN A 281 4.95 9.51 10.10
N SER A 282 3.65 9.42 10.41
CA SER A 282 2.98 8.18 10.81
C SER A 282 2.76 7.18 9.67
N GLY A 283 2.83 7.60 8.41
CA GLY A 283 2.53 6.79 7.24
C GLY A 283 3.63 5.81 6.84
N VAL A 284 3.30 4.95 5.86
CA VAL A 284 4.25 4.08 5.16
C VAL A 284 5.17 4.94 4.32
N ALA A 285 6.47 4.83 4.53
CA ALA A 285 7.49 5.70 3.97
C ALA A 285 8.12 5.18 2.67
N ASP A 286 8.90 6.01 2.00
CA ASP A 286 9.70 5.68 0.81
C ASP A 286 8.87 5.23 -0.41
N LEU A 287 7.64 5.75 -0.51
CA LEU A 287 6.75 5.46 -1.65
C LEU A 287 7.04 6.35 -2.88
N ASN A 288 8.09 7.12 -2.82
CA ASN A 288 8.61 7.94 -3.92
C ASN A 288 9.76 7.28 -4.69
N GLY A 289 10.06 5.99 -4.43
CA GLY A 289 10.92 5.16 -5.27
C GLY A 289 12.38 5.02 -4.86
N LEU A 290 12.70 4.33 -3.78
CA LEU A 290 14.08 3.90 -3.48
C LEU A 290 14.44 2.59 -4.19
N LEU A 291 13.61 1.56 -4.02
CA LEU A 291 13.68 0.28 -4.74
C LEU A 291 12.29 -0.05 -5.28
N TRP A 292 12.22 -0.69 -6.44
CA TRP A 292 11.03 -1.40 -6.85
C TRP A 292 10.63 -2.40 -5.76
N GLU A 293 9.36 -2.50 -5.49
CA GLU A 293 8.84 -3.46 -4.51
C GLU A 293 8.09 -4.58 -5.20
N THR A 294 8.55 -5.81 -5.03
CA THR A 294 7.82 -7.00 -5.48
C THR A 294 6.47 -7.09 -4.80
N THR A 295 5.43 -7.39 -5.56
CA THR A 295 4.10 -7.66 -5.04
C THR A 295 3.56 -9.00 -5.53
N ILE A 296 2.68 -9.62 -4.72
CA ILE A 296 1.92 -10.81 -5.09
C ILE A 296 0.45 -10.43 -5.35
N GLY A 297 -0.27 -11.25 -6.12
CA GLY A 297 -1.71 -11.11 -6.30
C GLY A 297 -2.19 -10.76 -7.71
N LEU A 298 -1.32 -10.26 -8.58
CA LEU A 298 -1.56 -10.15 -10.03
C LEU A 298 -0.42 -10.87 -10.75
N THR A 299 -0.76 -11.60 -11.82
CA THR A 299 0.24 -12.37 -12.55
C THR A 299 -0.23 -12.73 -13.97
N SER A 300 0.55 -13.48 -14.74
CA SER A 300 0.21 -13.88 -16.11
C SER A 300 0.90 -15.18 -16.50
N ASP A 301 0.28 -15.98 -17.37
CA ASP A 301 0.86 -17.19 -17.97
C ASP A 301 1.50 -16.92 -19.34
N GLY A 302 1.63 -15.65 -19.73
CA GLY A 302 2.05 -15.23 -21.07
C GLY A 302 0.91 -15.08 -22.07
N THR A 303 -0.26 -15.63 -21.77
CA THR A 303 -1.47 -15.58 -22.60
C THR A 303 -2.59 -14.77 -21.94
N ASN A 304 -2.83 -15.01 -20.67
CA ASN A 304 -3.87 -14.33 -19.88
C ASN A 304 -3.29 -13.74 -18.61
N TYR A 305 -3.96 -12.73 -18.08
CA TYR A 305 -3.74 -12.22 -16.73
C TYR A 305 -4.55 -13.04 -15.72
N TYR A 306 -4.02 -13.13 -14.52
CA TYR A 306 -4.59 -13.87 -13.40
C TYR A 306 -4.58 -13.03 -12.13
N LEU A 307 -5.68 -13.09 -11.39
CA LEU A 307 -5.86 -12.32 -10.17
C LEU A 307 -6.12 -13.23 -8.98
N LEU A 308 -5.43 -13.00 -7.87
CA LEU A 308 -5.53 -13.80 -6.66
C LEU A 308 -6.97 -13.80 -6.11
N ASN A 309 -7.52 -14.98 -5.83
CA ASN A 309 -8.86 -15.13 -5.30
C ASN A 309 -9.01 -14.58 -3.88
N THR A 310 -10.18 -14.03 -3.56
CA THR A 310 -10.49 -13.55 -2.20
C THR A 310 -10.50 -14.67 -1.16
N SER A 311 -10.76 -15.90 -1.58
CA SER A 311 -10.79 -17.10 -0.72
C SER A 311 -9.41 -17.59 -0.30
N VAL A 312 -8.35 -17.17 -0.97
CA VAL A 312 -6.99 -17.59 -0.62
C VAL A 312 -6.51 -16.82 0.61
N ASP A 313 -6.02 -17.55 1.60
CA ASP A 313 -5.22 -16.95 2.67
C ASP A 313 -3.80 -16.73 2.15
N VAL A 314 -3.40 -15.47 1.99
CA VAL A 314 -2.06 -15.11 1.49
C VAL A 314 -0.92 -15.64 2.37
N ASN A 315 -1.19 -15.96 3.63
CA ASN A 315 -0.21 -16.58 4.53
C ASN A 315 0.14 -18.01 4.13
N THR A 316 -0.71 -18.67 3.33
CA THR A 316 -0.45 -20.03 2.82
C THR A 316 0.43 -20.03 1.57
N ILE A 317 0.66 -18.86 0.96
CA ILE A 317 1.57 -18.73 -0.17
C ILE A 317 2.99 -18.82 0.37
N THR A 318 3.72 -19.84 -0.07
CA THR A 318 5.10 -20.11 0.32
C THR A 318 6.01 -19.99 -0.88
N ALA A 319 7.27 -19.64 -0.62
CA ALA A 319 8.33 -19.75 -1.63
C ALA A 319 8.54 -21.24 -1.94
N GLY A 320 8.11 -21.70 -3.08
CA GLY A 320 8.33 -23.06 -3.55
C GLY A 320 9.81 -23.31 -3.87
N SER A 321 10.19 -24.57 -3.97
CA SER A 321 11.54 -24.96 -4.42
C SER A 321 11.77 -24.72 -5.91
N THR A 322 10.70 -24.59 -6.67
CA THR A 322 10.68 -24.26 -8.10
C THR A 322 9.47 -23.38 -8.41
N LEU A 323 9.47 -22.67 -9.52
CA LEU A 323 8.30 -21.91 -9.98
C LEU A 323 7.06 -22.78 -10.18
N ALA A 324 7.26 -24.07 -10.45
CA ALA A 324 6.16 -25.05 -10.56
C ALA A 324 5.50 -25.40 -9.22
N THR A 325 6.15 -25.16 -8.08
CA THR A 325 5.63 -25.51 -6.75
C THR A 325 5.12 -24.31 -5.94
N ASP A 326 5.29 -23.09 -6.47
CA ASP A 326 4.70 -21.86 -5.93
C ASP A 326 3.37 -21.56 -6.63
N ALA A 327 2.94 -20.31 -6.62
CA ALA A 327 1.67 -19.88 -7.25
C ALA A 327 1.57 -20.20 -8.76
N TRP A 328 2.68 -20.52 -9.42
CA TRP A 328 2.77 -20.79 -10.86
C TRP A 328 2.67 -22.28 -11.23
N GLY A 329 2.83 -23.15 -10.28
CA GLY A 329 2.68 -24.58 -10.54
C GLY A 329 1.29 -24.95 -11.06
N ALA A 330 1.17 -26.09 -11.71
CA ALA A 330 -0.08 -26.58 -12.31
C ALA A 330 -1.28 -26.54 -11.36
N THR A 331 -1.04 -26.65 -10.04
CA THR A 331 -2.07 -26.55 -9.00
C THR A 331 -2.15 -25.13 -8.40
N GLY A 332 -1.05 -24.39 -8.30
CA GLY A 332 -0.99 -23.08 -7.65
C GLY A 332 -1.78 -22.02 -8.40
N LEU A 333 -1.51 -21.83 -9.69
CA LEU A 333 -2.21 -20.83 -10.50
C LEU A 333 -3.71 -21.14 -10.59
N ALA A 334 -4.09 -22.37 -10.93
CA ALA A 334 -5.48 -22.77 -11.08
C ALA A 334 -6.25 -22.78 -9.76
N ALA A 335 -5.60 -23.12 -8.64
CA ALA A 335 -6.24 -23.18 -7.32
C ALA A 335 -6.36 -21.84 -6.62
N MET A 336 -5.41 -20.93 -6.86
CA MET A 336 -5.28 -19.67 -6.11
C MET A 336 -5.75 -18.45 -6.90
N TYR A 337 -5.76 -18.50 -8.22
CA TYR A 337 -5.98 -17.36 -9.10
C TYR A 337 -7.17 -17.57 -10.04
N THR A 338 -7.85 -16.51 -10.37
CA THR A 338 -8.88 -16.45 -11.41
C THR A 338 -8.28 -15.89 -12.68
N ASN A 339 -8.47 -16.59 -13.82
CA ASN A 339 -8.17 -16.07 -15.15
C ASN A 339 -9.11 -14.90 -15.45
N ILE A 340 -8.55 -13.73 -15.75
CA ILE A 340 -9.28 -12.50 -16.08
C ILE A 340 -9.19 -12.12 -17.55
N GLY A 341 -8.60 -13.00 -18.38
CA GLY A 341 -8.47 -12.85 -19.82
C GLY A 341 -7.17 -12.21 -20.26
N ALA A 342 -7.07 -12.03 -21.56
CA ALA A 342 -5.87 -11.54 -22.24
C ALA A 342 -5.66 -10.02 -22.09
N THR A 343 -6.70 -9.27 -21.78
CA THR A 343 -6.66 -7.82 -21.62
C THR A 343 -7.61 -7.36 -20.53
N TYR A 344 -7.26 -6.28 -19.86
CA TYR A 344 -8.17 -5.58 -18.95
C TYR A 344 -7.77 -4.10 -18.88
N GLY A 345 -8.68 -3.22 -19.30
CA GLY A 345 -8.41 -1.77 -19.24
C GLY A 345 -7.08 -1.42 -19.90
N ALA A 346 -6.19 -0.83 -19.12
CA ALA A 346 -4.86 -0.45 -19.61
C ALA A 346 -3.88 -1.62 -19.80
N LEU A 347 -4.15 -2.81 -19.23
CA LEU A 347 -3.37 -4.03 -19.47
C LEU A 347 -3.75 -4.62 -20.82
N THR A 348 -2.94 -4.38 -21.85
CA THR A 348 -3.15 -4.80 -23.24
C THR A 348 -1.97 -5.61 -23.80
N ALA A 349 -0.98 -5.88 -22.97
CA ALA A 349 0.27 -6.57 -23.33
C ALA A 349 1.11 -5.88 -24.41
N SER A 350 1.00 -4.56 -24.51
CA SER A 350 1.70 -3.77 -25.54
C SER A 350 3.19 -3.54 -25.23
N ASN A 351 3.67 -3.92 -24.05
CA ASN A 351 5.03 -3.65 -23.56
C ASN A 351 5.40 -2.16 -23.69
N SER A 352 4.55 -1.30 -23.20
CA SER A 352 4.72 0.15 -23.28
C SER A 352 4.42 0.85 -21.96
N ASN A 353 5.08 1.96 -21.72
CA ASN A 353 4.78 2.84 -20.60
C ASN A 353 3.43 3.54 -20.84
N LYS A 354 2.53 3.41 -19.86
CA LYS A 354 1.21 4.01 -19.88
C LYS A 354 1.08 4.91 -18.67
N PRO A 355 1.16 6.23 -18.84
CA PRO A 355 1.01 7.16 -17.74
C PRO A 355 -0.42 7.08 -17.20
N PHE A 356 -0.59 7.12 -15.91
CA PHE A 356 -1.90 7.26 -15.27
C PHE A 356 -2.55 8.57 -15.66
N GLY A 357 -1.78 9.61 -15.72
CA GLY A 357 -2.07 10.85 -16.41
C GLY A 357 -3.45 11.45 -16.14
N SER A 358 -3.90 12.28 -17.05
CA SER A 358 -5.15 13.03 -17.01
C SER A 358 -6.34 12.26 -17.57
N ALA A 359 -6.32 10.93 -17.53
CA ALA A 359 -7.44 10.13 -18.02
C ALA A 359 -8.77 10.57 -17.40
N ALA A 360 -9.80 10.52 -18.20
CA ALA A 360 -11.12 10.92 -17.79
C ALA A 360 -11.64 10.10 -16.61
N GLN A 361 -11.36 8.81 -16.61
CA GLN A 361 -11.62 7.94 -15.46
C GLN A 361 -10.56 6.86 -15.42
N VAL A 362 -9.87 6.74 -14.30
CA VAL A 362 -8.72 5.85 -14.21
C VAL A 362 -9.09 4.50 -13.62
N LEU A 363 -9.85 4.47 -12.53
CA LEU A 363 -10.25 3.21 -11.88
C LEU A 363 -11.73 2.91 -12.09
N SER A 364 -12.09 1.62 -12.04
CA SER A 364 -13.48 1.19 -12.05
C SER A 364 -14.20 1.58 -10.75
N GLU A 365 -15.44 2.01 -10.86
CA GLU A 365 -16.36 2.23 -9.74
C GLU A 365 -17.15 0.97 -9.33
N ALA A 366 -16.87 -0.18 -9.94
CA ALA A 366 -17.52 -1.43 -9.59
C ALA A 366 -17.31 -1.79 -8.12
N THR A 367 -18.37 -2.30 -7.48
CA THR A 367 -18.33 -2.69 -6.05
C THR A 367 -18.10 -4.18 -5.84
N SER A 368 -18.03 -4.95 -6.92
CA SER A 368 -17.78 -6.41 -6.90
C SER A 368 -17.29 -6.90 -8.26
N GLY A 369 -16.88 -8.18 -8.32
CA GLY A 369 -16.45 -8.84 -9.55
C GLY A 369 -15.04 -8.44 -10.01
N THR A 370 -14.69 -8.82 -11.25
CA THR A 370 -13.35 -8.62 -11.81
C THR A 370 -12.97 -7.13 -11.86
N ALA A 371 -13.87 -6.26 -12.28
CA ALA A 371 -13.59 -4.84 -12.39
C ALA A 371 -13.29 -4.18 -11.04
N TRP A 372 -14.02 -4.56 -9.98
CA TRP A 372 -13.72 -4.16 -8.61
C TRP A 372 -12.35 -4.68 -8.15
N ALA A 373 -12.06 -5.96 -8.40
CA ALA A 373 -10.80 -6.54 -7.97
C ALA A 373 -9.60 -5.94 -8.69
N MET A 374 -9.75 -5.57 -9.97
CA MET A 374 -8.71 -4.88 -10.75
C MET A 374 -8.52 -3.42 -10.31
N ALA A 375 -9.60 -2.71 -9.98
CA ALA A 375 -9.50 -1.39 -9.34
C ALA A 375 -8.77 -1.50 -7.99
N GLY A 376 -9.06 -2.55 -7.21
CA GLY A 376 -8.35 -2.88 -5.98
C GLY A 376 -6.89 -3.28 -6.18
N ALA A 377 -6.47 -3.66 -7.38
CA ALA A 377 -5.08 -3.86 -7.76
C ALA A 377 -4.41 -2.58 -8.30
N GLY A 378 -5.13 -1.48 -8.38
CA GLY A 378 -4.62 -0.23 -8.94
C GLY A 378 -4.49 -0.22 -10.46
N ILE A 379 -5.18 -1.12 -11.18
CA ILE A 379 -5.11 -1.22 -12.64
C ILE A 379 -6.17 -0.32 -13.27
N PRO A 380 -5.77 0.68 -14.07
CA PRO A 380 -6.70 1.65 -14.64
C PRO A 380 -7.50 1.09 -15.82
N LEU A 381 -8.71 1.63 -16.00
CA LEU A 381 -9.55 1.35 -17.18
C LEU A 381 -9.00 1.99 -18.44
N ALA A 382 -8.35 3.13 -18.30
CA ALA A 382 -7.73 3.87 -19.38
C ALA A 382 -6.46 4.55 -18.87
N THR A 383 -5.61 4.96 -19.79
CA THR A 383 -4.39 5.72 -19.50
C THR A 383 -4.53 7.14 -20.02
N GLY A 384 -3.87 8.07 -19.35
CA GLY A 384 -3.77 9.46 -19.78
C GLY A 384 -2.57 9.71 -20.67
N THR A 385 -2.36 10.96 -21.00
CA THR A 385 -1.23 11.43 -21.83
C THR A 385 -0.05 11.94 -21.03
N GLY A 386 -0.02 11.68 -19.72
CA GLY A 386 0.95 12.25 -18.80
C GLY A 386 0.62 13.70 -18.42
N GLY A 387 1.41 14.26 -17.52
CA GLY A 387 1.28 15.64 -17.08
C GLY A 387 0.93 15.80 -15.59
N SER A 388 0.60 17.02 -15.20
CA SER A 388 0.22 17.37 -13.83
C SER A 388 -1.24 17.03 -13.56
N ASN A 389 -1.51 16.00 -12.78
CA ASN A 389 -2.83 15.57 -12.38
C ASN A 389 -2.76 14.76 -11.10
N GLN A 390 -3.89 14.20 -10.64
CA GLN A 390 -3.97 13.47 -9.39
C GLN A 390 -3.01 12.27 -9.28
N PHE A 391 -2.58 11.72 -10.40
CA PHE A 391 -1.67 10.56 -10.44
C PHE A 391 -0.22 10.94 -10.78
N GLY A 392 0.06 12.22 -10.97
CA GLY A 392 1.39 12.70 -11.36
C GLY A 392 1.86 12.12 -12.69
N ASN A 393 3.16 11.89 -12.76
CA ASN A 393 3.78 11.21 -13.88
C ASN A 393 3.99 9.72 -13.62
N ASP A 394 3.43 9.17 -12.53
CA ASP A 394 3.47 7.73 -12.28
C ASP A 394 2.94 6.98 -13.49
N TYR A 395 3.54 5.86 -13.81
CA TYR A 395 3.14 5.09 -14.98
C TYR A 395 3.01 3.60 -14.68
N MET A 396 2.20 2.95 -15.50
CA MET A 396 2.16 1.50 -15.58
C MET A 396 2.94 1.06 -16.81
N LEU A 397 3.92 0.16 -16.66
CA LEU A 397 4.47 -0.55 -17.80
C LEU A 397 3.60 -1.78 -18.03
N ASP A 398 2.87 -1.75 -19.13
CA ASP A 398 1.96 -2.80 -19.55
C ASP A 398 2.71 -3.90 -20.29
N TYR A 399 2.76 -5.10 -19.72
CA TYR A 399 3.28 -6.29 -20.36
C TYR A 399 2.65 -7.56 -19.78
N ARG A 400 2.79 -8.68 -20.46
CA ARG A 400 2.24 -9.96 -20.06
C ARG A 400 3.25 -11.10 -20.31
N PRO A 401 4.42 -11.07 -19.66
CA PRO A 401 5.33 -12.22 -19.73
C PRO A 401 4.74 -13.40 -18.97
N ALA A 402 5.11 -14.61 -19.31
CA ALA A 402 4.83 -15.77 -18.45
C ALA A 402 5.48 -15.55 -17.08
N GLU A 403 4.79 -16.00 -16.04
CA GLU A 403 5.25 -15.82 -14.64
C GLU A 403 5.48 -14.36 -14.25
N MET A 404 4.64 -13.45 -14.74
CA MET A 404 4.71 -12.02 -14.42
C MET A 404 4.72 -11.78 -12.91
N CYS A 405 5.68 -10.98 -12.45
CA CYS A 405 5.83 -10.54 -11.08
C CYS A 405 5.76 -9.01 -11.03
N PRO A 406 4.61 -8.40 -10.73
CA PRO A 406 4.48 -6.96 -10.73
C PRO A 406 5.37 -6.30 -9.68
N LEU A 407 6.06 -5.26 -10.09
CA LEU A 407 6.83 -4.36 -9.23
C LEU A 407 6.08 -3.04 -9.07
N VAL A 408 6.17 -2.41 -7.92
CA VAL A 408 5.50 -1.15 -7.62
C VAL A 408 6.46 -0.11 -7.03
N GLY A 409 6.10 1.16 -7.12
CA GLY A 409 6.78 2.26 -6.45
C GLY A 409 7.90 2.94 -7.26
N GLY A 410 8.56 2.24 -8.15
CA GLY A 410 9.76 2.75 -8.84
C GLY A 410 11.04 2.57 -8.03
N ASN A 411 12.19 2.75 -8.67
CA ASN A 411 13.51 2.73 -8.04
C ASN A 411 14.19 4.10 -8.07
N TRP A 412 15.42 4.18 -7.56
CA TRP A 412 16.20 5.41 -7.47
C TRP A 412 16.52 6.09 -8.81
N SER A 413 16.34 5.43 -9.94
CA SER A 413 16.66 5.97 -11.28
C SER A 413 15.43 6.33 -12.11
N ASN A 414 14.21 6.03 -11.63
CA ASN A 414 12.98 6.27 -12.39
C ASN A 414 12.54 7.74 -12.41
N SER A 415 13.17 8.61 -11.61
CA SER A 415 12.87 10.05 -11.61
C SER A 415 11.37 10.31 -11.38
N VAL A 416 10.77 11.18 -12.18
CA VAL A 416 9.35 11.57 -12.10
C VAL A 416 8.36 10.43 -12.35
N TYR A 417 8.83 9.30 -12.85
CA TYR A 417 7.98 8.12 -13.10
C TYR A 417 7.84 7.20 -11.89
N ALA A 418 8.67 7.38 -10.85
CA ALA A 418 8.51 6.68 -9.59
C ALA A 418 7.39 7.33 -8.77
N GLY A 419 6.71 6.54 -7.95
CA GLY A 419 5.68 7.02 -7.05
C GLY A 419 4.73 5.92 -6.62
N VAL A 420 3.79 6.29 -5.76
CA VAL A 420 2.89 5.33 -5.12
C VAL A 420 1.99 4.58 -6.10
N TRP A 421 1.74 5.16 -7.29
CA TRP A 421 0.92 4.58 -8.35
C TRP A 421 1.72 3.81 -9.39
N ALA A 422 3.06 3.90 -9.39
CA ALA A 422 3.88 3.23 -10.39
C ALA A 422 3.74 1.70 -10.30
N VAL A 423 3.47 1.05 -11.45
CA VAL A 423 3.35 -0.41 -11.60
C VAL A 423 4.15 -0.87 -12.82
N TYR A 424 4.94 -1.91 -12.65
CA TYR A 424 5.82 -2.44 -13.70
C TYR A 424 5.56 -3.93 -13.91
N CYS A 425 4.96 -4.28 -15.05
CA CYS A 425 4.48 -5.64 -15.34
C CYS A 425 5.45 -6.49 -16.16
N ASN A 426 6.64 -6.01 -16.54
CA ASN A 426 7.52 -6.78 -17.41
C ASN A 426 8.56 -7.65 -16.67
N ASN A 427 8.51 -7.71 -15.35
CA ASN A 427 9.34 -8.62 -14.58
C ASN A 427 8.71 -10.00 -14.48
N VAL A 428 9.57 -11.02 -14.41
CA VAL A 428 9.17 -12.41 -14.22
C VAL A 428 9.65 -12.92 -12.86
N ALA A 429 8.95 -13.91 -12.33
CA ALA A 429 9.15 -14.40 -10.97
C ALA A 429 10.58 -14.87 -10.68
N GLY A 430 11.27 -15.46 -11.66
CA GLY A 430 12.63 -15.99 -11.52
C GLY A 430 13.75 -14.98 -11.71
N THR A 431 13.47 -13.70 -11.98
CA THR A 431 14.52 -12.68 -12.13
C THR A 431 15.05 -12.22 -10.77
N SER A 432 16.25 -11.62 -10.81
CA SER A 432 16.87 -10.93 -9.68
C SER A 432 17.46 -9.62 -10.15
N SER A 433 17.33 -8.58 -9.33
CA SER A 433 17.89 -7.26 -9.64
C SER A 433 18.33 -6.55 -8.36
N ASP A 434 19.34 -5.70 -8.48
CA ASP A 434 19.87 -4.91 -7.36
C ASP A 434 18.99 -3.71 -6.99
N ASP A 435 17.99 -3.41 -7.80
CA ASP A 435 17.01 -2.35 -7.62
C ASP A 435 15.62 -2.84 -7.20
N VAL A 436 15.46 -4.14 -6.92
CA VAL A 436 14.18 -4.76 -6.54
C VAL A 436 14.24 -5.29 -5.11
N GLY A 437 13.46 -4.69 -4.25
CA GLY A 437 13.26 -5.07 -2.85
C GLY A 437 11.83 -5.52 -2.54
N CYS A 438 11.44 -5.51 -1.28
CA CYS A 438 10.09 -5.84 -0.86
C CYS A 438 9.72 -5.21 0.49
N ARG A 439 8.45 -5.33 0.83
CA ARG A 439 7.89 -5.14 2.18
C ARG A 439 7.09 -6.35 2.58
N SER A 440 7.08 -6.63 3.89
CA SER A 440 6.19 -7.62 4.46
C SER A 440 4.88 -6.99 4.91
N ALA A 441 3.84 -7.80 4.93
CA ALA A 441 2.55 -7.45 5.50
C ALA A 441 2.02 -8.60 6.37
N CYS A 442 1.00 -8.30 7.19
CA CYS A 442 0.37 -9.26 8.08
C CYS A 442 -1.10 -8.87 8.27
N TYR A 443 -2.01 -9.85 8.24
CA TYR A 443 -3.41 -9.64 8.64
C TYR A 443 -3.60 -9.94 10.14
N LEU A 444 -4.68 -9.35 10.68
CA LEU A 444 -5.22 -9.72 11.98
C LEU A 444 -5.96 -11.05 11.94
#